data_ce283c3dd85ecefeace09db3473f0363
#
_entry.id   ce283c3dd85ecefeace09db3473f0363
#
_cell.length_a   1.000
_cell.length_b   1.000
_cell.length_c   1.000
_cell.angle_alpha   90.00
_cell.angle_beta   90.00
_cell.angle_gamma   90.00
#
_symmetry.space_group_name_H-M   'P 1'
#
loop_
_entity.id
_entity.type
_entity.pdbx_description
1 polymer ?
#
loop_
_entity_poly.entity_id
_entity_poly.type
_entity_poly.pdbx_seq_one_letter_code
_entity_poly.pdbx_strand_id
1 'polypeptide(L)'
;MSGKTIWDPLRRKDVPLTPEERVRQWFIGVMHSDMHVPMHMMMSEVGFKFGDGPVQKDFRADIVVYDRKPAPAMIVECKRPDVELDGQVMEQALRYNAVLDVRHIAVTNGLKTFFVTKGEDGVFRAADKIPDYEEIISQETRK
;
A
#
# COMPACT_ATOMS: atom_id res chain seq x y z
N MET A 1 3.37 -9.93 -30.38
CA MET A 1 2.48 -10.76 -29.58
C MET A 1 1.89 -9.93 -28.44
N SER A 2 0.61 -9.86 -28.42
CA SER A 2 -0.04 -9.11 -27.34
C SER A 2 -0.06 -9.96 -26.09
N GLY A 3 0.48 -9.43 -25.00
CA GLY A 3 0.30 -10.04 -23.72
C GLY A 3 -1.14 -9.89 -23.25
N LYS A 4 -1.48 -10.66 -22.22
CA LYS A 4 -2.79 -10.50 -21.58
C LYS A 4 -2.82 -9.20 -20.82
N THR A 5 -4.00 -8.60 -20.75
CA THR A 5 -4.24 -7.39 -19.99
C THR A 5 -5.33 -7.64 -18.96
N ILE A 6 -5.40 -6.76 -17.97
CA ILE A 6 -6.45 -6.74 -16.97
C ILE A 6 -6.93 -5.31 -16.80
N TRP A 7 -8.22 -5.15 -16.59
CA TRP A 7 -8.78 -3.84 -16.31
C TRP A 7 -8.39 -3.39 -14.89
N ASP A 8 -7.81 -2.19 -14.80
CA ASP A 8 -7.47 -1.59 -13.52
C ASP A 8 -8.53 -0.53 -13.17
N PRO A 9 -9.36 -0.78 -12.15
CA PRO A 9 -10.40 0.19 -11.78
C PRO A 9 -9.83 1.50 -11.23
N LEU A 10 -8.60 1.50 -10.74
CA LEU A 10 -7.98 2.70 -10.18
C LEU A 10 -7.39 3.59 -11.26
N ARG A 11 -6.67 3.00 -12.22
CA ARG A 11 -6.11 3.74 -13.36
C ARG A 11 -7.10 3.88 -14.51
N ARG A 12 -8.21 3.13 -14.45
CA ARG A 12 -9.31 3.16 -15.41
C ARG A 12 -8.83 2.88 -16.82
N LYS A 13 -8.06 1.83 -16.97
CA LYS A 13 -7.53 1.37 -18.25
C LYS A 13 -7.09 -0.08 -18.15
N ASP A 14 -6.89 -0.71 -19.30
CA ASP A 14 -6.29 -2.03 -19.33
C ASP A 14 -4.79 -1.89 -19.12
N VAL A 15 -4.25 -2.74 -18.29
CA VAL A 15 -2.80 -2.76 -17.98
C VAL A 15 -2.26 -4.17 -18.23
N PRO A 16 -0.96 -4.30 -18.52
CA PRO A 16 -0.38 -5.63 -18.69
C PRO A 16 -0.57 -6.50 -17.45
N LEU A 17 -0.98 -7.75 -17.68
CA LEU A 17 -1.20 -8.70 -16.60
C LEU A 17 0.09 -9.41 -16.26
N THR A 18 0.93 -8.77 -15.46
CA THR A 18 2.14 -9.37 -14.92
C THR A 18 1.80 -10.09 -13.61
N PRO A 19 2.70 -10.97 -13.12
CA PRO A 19 2.48 -11.60 -11.81
C PRO A 19 2.27 -10.58 -10.68
N GLU A 20 3.01 -9.49 -10.70
CA GLU A 20 2.86 -8.43 -9.70
C GLU A 20 1.53 -7.70 -9.86
N GLU A 21 1.12 -7.40 -11.10
CA GLU A 21 -0.15 -6.74 -11.35
C GLU A 21 -1.33 -7.61 -10.93
N ARG A 22 -1.20 -8.93 -11.08
CA ARG A 22 -2.22 -9.86 -10.61
C ARG A 22 -2.41 -9.77 -9.09
N VAL A 23 -1.31 -9.66 -8.36
CA VAL A 23 -1.34 -9.47 -6.91
C VAL A 23 -2.00 -8.14 -6.56
N ARG A 24 -1.62 -7.07 -7.27
CA ARG A 24 -2.19 -5.74 -7.03
C ARG A 24 -3.70 -5.74 -7.22
N GLN A 25 -4.19 -6.29 -8.33
CA GLN A 25 -5.61 -6.32 -8.61
C GLN A 25 -6.38 -7.16 -7.59
N TRP A 26 -5.81 -8.28 -7.20
CA TRP A 26 -6.41 -9.11 -6.15
C TRP A 26 -6.51 -8.32 -4.84
N PHE A 27 -5.46 -7.61 -4.48
CA PHE A 27 -5.47 -6.86 -3.21
C PHE A 27 -6.39 -5.65 -3.24
N ILE A 28 -6.54 -5.00 -4.38
CA ILE A 28 -7.55 -3.95 -4.54
C ILE A 28 -8.93 -4.52 -4.21
N GLY A 29 -9.22 -5.72 -4.71
CA GLY A 29 -10.47 -6.40 -4.41
C GLY A 29 -10.63 -6.70 -2.92
N VAL A 30 -9.57 -7.17 -2.27
CA VAL A 30 -9.59 -7.43 -0.82
C VAL A 30 -9.87 -6.15 -0.05
N MET A 31 -9.17 -5.08 -0.39
CA MET A 31 -9.38 -3.80 0.30
C MET A 31 -10.79 -3.28 0.13
N HIS A 32 -11.32 -3.39 -1.08
CA HIS A 32 -12.66 -2.89 -1.36
C HIS A 32 -13.75 -3.76 -0.69
N SER A 33 -13.64 -5.08 -0.81
CA SER A 33 -14.69 -6.01 -0.35
C SER A 33 -14.57 -6.33 1.13
N ASP A 34 -13.36 -6.58 1.63
CA ASP A 34 -13.16 -7.08 2.99
C ASP A 34 -12.80 -5.99 3.98
N MET A 35 -12.09 -4.97 3.51
CA MET A 35 -11.64 -3.88 4.38
C MET A 35 -12.50 -2.62 4.22
N HIS A 36 -13.48 -2.67 3.35
CA HIS A 36 -14.45 -1.59 3.11
C HIS A 36 -13.80 -0.27 2.68
N VAL A 37 -12.68 -0.35 1.96
CA VAL A 37 -12.03 0.83 1.42
C VAL A 37 -12.79 1.29 0.17
N PRO A 38 -13.31 2.52 0.15
CA PRO A 38 -13.98 3.02 -1.05
C PRO A 38 -13.00 3.05 -2.23
N MET A 39 -13.49 2.66 -3.41
CA MET A 39 -12.64 2.60 -4.59
C MET A 39 -12.00 3.94 -4.90
N HIS A 40 -12.74 5.03 -4.72
CA HIS A 40 -12.25 6.38 -5.01
C HIS A 40 -11.24 6.91 -3.98
N MET A 41 -11.01 6.18 -2.90
CA MET A 41 -10.00 6.53 -1.89
C MET A 41 -8.69 5.78 -2.11
N MET A 42 -8.55 5.07 -3.21
CA MET A 42 -7.32 4.36 -3.57
C MET A 42 -6.74 4.93 -4.86
N MET A 43 -5.41 5.00 -4.93
CA MET A 43 -4.71 5.32 -6.16
C MET A 43 -3.56 4.34 -6.35
N SER A 44 -3.32 3.95 -7.61
CA SER A 44 -2.23 3.08 -7.99
C SER A 44 -1.03 3.88 -8.49
N GLU A 45 0.14 3.35 -8.24
CA GLU A 45 1.40 3.88 -8.78
C GLU A 45 1.58 5.37 -8.50
N VAL A 46 1.50 5.72 -7.23
CA VAL A 46 1.63 7.11 -6.79
C VAL A 46 3.10 7.42 -6.56
N GLY A 47 3.61 8.41 -7.28
CA GLY A 47 4.99 8.84 -7.15
C GLY A 47 5.15 9.93 -6.12
N PHE A 48 6.25 9.86 -5.40
CA PHE A 48 6.62 10.86 -4.40
C PHE A 48 8.08 11.25 -4.61
N LYS A 49 8.38 12.50 -4.31
CA LYS A 49 9.74 12.99 -4.33
C LYS A 49 10.11 13.41 -2.92
N PHE A 50 11.33 13.08 -2.52
CA PHE A 50 11.83 13.51 -1.23
C PHE A 50 13.31 13.86 -1.31
N GLY A 51 13.77 14.66 -0.36
CA GLY A 51 15.12 15.18 -0.33
C GLY A 51 15.14 16.67 -0.63
N ASP A 52 16.19 17.33 -0.18
CA ASP A 52 16.35 18.77 -0.33
C ASP A 52 17.33 19.09 -1.46
N GLY A 53 17.06 20.19 -2.17
CA GLY A 53 17.95 20.73 -3.17
C GLY A 53 17.99 19.90 -4.44
N PRO A 54 19.17 19.86 -5.10
CA PRO A 54 19.29 19.18 -6.39
C PRO A 54 19.26 17.66 -6.30
N VAL A 55 19.42 17.10 -5.11
CA VAL A 55 19.42 15.64 -4.93
C VAL A 55 18.05 15.21 -4.40
N GLN A 56 17.15 14.96 -5.33
CA GLN A 56 15.83 14.42 -4.99
C GLN A 56 15.75 12.98 -5.43
N LYS A 57 15.16 12.13 -4.59
CA LYS A 57 14.91 10.75 -4.95
C LYS A 57 13.44 10.58 -5.28
N ASP A 58 13.19 9.85 -6.35
CA ASP A 58 11.85 9.45 -6.73
C ASP A 58 11.51 8.15 -6.03
N PHE A 59 10.24 8.04 -5.70
CA PHE A 59 9.76 6.96 -4.90
C PHE A 59 8.31 6.68 -5.29
N ARG A 60 7.97 5.44 -5.51
CA ARG A 60 6.64 5.07 -6.00
C ARG A 60 6.01 4.01 -5.12
N ALA A 61 4.81 4.30 -4.64
CA ALA A 61 4.01 3.34 -3.92
C ALA A 61 3.07 2.62 -4.89
N ASP A 62 2.91 1.31 -4.71
CA ASP A 62 2.03 0.53 -5.58
C ASP A 62 0.58 0.95 -5.43
N ILE A 63 0.12 1.11 -4.20
CA ILE A 63 -1.22 1.62 -3.92
C ILE A 63 -1.13 2.54 -2.70
N VAL A 64 -1.86 3.64 -2.75
CA VAL A 64 -2.03 4.53 -1.59
C VAL A 64 -3.52 4.60 -1.28
N VAL A 65 -3.85 4.42 0.00
CA VAL A 65 -5.19 4.62 0.53
C VAL A 65 -5.24 5.97 1.21
N TYR A 66 -6.21 6.79 0.85
CA TYR A 66 -6.35 8.15 1.37
C TYR A 66 -7.48 8.23 2.39
N ASP A 67 -7.30 9.10 3.37
CA ASP A 67 -8.37 9.45 4.28
C ASP A 67 -9.28 10.51 3.64
N ARG A 68 -10.25 11.02 4.41
CA ARG A 68 -11.25 11.95 3.88
C ARG A 68 -10.76 13.40 3.77
N LYS A 69 -9.52 13.70 4.19
CA LYS A 69 -8.99 15.07 4.15
C LYS A 69 -8.45 15.54 2.82
N PRO A 70 -8.12 14.80 1.74
CA PRO A 70 -7.52 13.48 1.66
C PRO A 70 -6.01 13.53 1.90
N ALA A 71 -5.55 12.74 2.84
CA ALA A 71 -4.14 12.56 3.12
C ALA A 71 -3.82 11.07 3.04
N PRO A 72 -2.57 10.69 2.69
CA PRO A 72 -2.21 9.29 2.70
C PRO A 72 -2.36 8.68 4.09
N ALA A 73 -3.10 7.57 4.16
CA ALA A 73 -3.37 6.87 5.42
C ALA A 73 -2.71 5.49 5.45
N MET A 74 -2.60 4.84 4.30
CA MET A 74 -1.93 3.54 4.19
C MET A 74 -1.22 3.44 2.87
N ILE A 75 -0.03 2.85 2.89
CA ILE A 75 0.72 2.49 1.69
C ILE A 75 0.69 0.98 1.56
N VAL A 76 0.52 0.50 0.33
CA VAL A 76 0.57 -0.93 0.01
C VAL A 76 1.71 -1.18 -0.94
N GLU A 77 2.54 -2.16 -0.61
CA GLU A 77 3.60 -2.66 -1.46
C GLU A 77 3.23 -4.06 -1.94
N CYS A 78 3.18 -4.24 -3.26
CA CYS A 78 2.83 -5.51 -3.87
C CYS A 78 4.08 -6.16 -4.44
N LYS A 79 4.27 -7.44 -4.16
CA LYS A 79 5.36 -8.24 -4.68
C LYS A 79 4.79 -9.42 -5.45
N ARG A 80 5.59 -9.97 -6.36
CA ARG A 80 5.20 -11.18 -7.08
C ARG A 80 5.08 -12.35 -6.10
N PRO A 81 4.27 -13.37 -6.44
CA PRO A 81 4.07 -14.50 -5.52
C PRO A 81 5.33 -15.27 -5.15
N ASP A 82 6.36 -15.24 -6.02
CA ASP A 82 7.62 -15.94 -5.78
C ASP A 82 8.60 -15.14 -4.90
N VAL A 83 8.24 -13.92 -4.52
CA VAL A 83 9.08 -13.12 -3.61
C VAL A 83 8.71 -13.44 -2.19
N GLU A 84 9.71 -13.87 -1.40
CA GLU A 84 9.50 -14.11 0.02
C GLU A 84 9.42 -12.78 0.77
N LEU A 85 8.41 -12.65 1.62
CA LEU A 85 8.26 -11.45 2.45
C LEU A 85 9.07 -11.61 3.73
N ASP A 86 10.37 -11.40 3.61
CA ASP A 86 11.31 -11.53 4.72
C ASP A 86 11.54 -10.16 5.41
N GLY A 87 12.45 -10.15 6.38
CA GLY A 87 12.77 -8.94 7.11
C GLY A 87 13.31 -7.82 6.24
N GLN A 88 14.07 -8.15 5.20
CA GLN A 88 14.62 -7.15 4.29
C GLN A 88 13.53 -6.46 3.48
N VAL A 89 12.56 -7.23 2.99
CA VAL A 89 11.42 -6.68 2.26
C VAL A 89 10.60 -5.77 3.17
N MET A 90 10.36 -6.22 4.41
CA MET A 90 9.61 -5.42 5.38
C MET A 90 10.35 -4.13 5.73
N GLU A 91 11.65 -4.21 5.95
CA GLU A 91 12.46 -3.04 6.25
C GLU A 91 12.40 -2.01 5.12
N GLN A 92 12.45 -2.49 3.88
CA GLN A 92 12.35 -1.63 2.71
C GLN A 92 11.00 -0.93 2.65
N ALA A 93 9.92 -1.66 2.95
CA ALA A 93 8.59 -1.08 2.98
C ALA A 93 8.45 -0.03 4.08
N LEU A 94 9.06 -0.25 5.23
CA LEU A 94 9.00 0.70 6.33
C LEU A 94 9.73 2.02 6.03
N ARG A 95 10.64 2.02 5.06
CA ARG A 95 11.33 3.25 4.65
C ARG A 95 10.37 4.27 4.04
N TYR A 96 9.23 3.83 3.56
CA TYR A 96 8.21 4.74 3.03
C TYR A 96 7.76 5.75 4.08
N ASN A 97 7.80 5.38 5.36
CA ASN A 97 7.43 6.28 6.43
C ASN A 97 8.35 7.51 6.54
N ALA A 98 9.59 7.40 6.08
CA ALA A 98 10.52 8.52 6.08
C ALA A 98 10.11 9.60 5.07
N VAL A 99 9.32 9.22 4.07
CA VAL A 99 8.86 10.12 3.01
C VAL A 99 7.44 10.57 3.26
N LEU A 100 6.60 9.63 3.68
CA LEU A 100 5.19 9.88 3.95
C LEU A 100 4.91 9.48 5.38
N ASP A 101 4.38 10.38 6.15
CA ASP A 101 4.01 10.11 7.53
C ASP A 101 2.69 9.32 7.56
N VAL A 102 2.77 8.06 7.16
CA VAL A 102 1.60 7.17 7.17
C VAL A 102 1.67 6.25 8.37
N ARG A 103 0.52 5.93 8.94
CA ARG A 103 0.44 5.08 10.12
C ARG A 103 0.31 3.61 9.79
N HIS A 104 -0.06 3.28 8.56
CA HIS A 104 -0.34 1.90 8.16
C HIS A 104 0.42 1.56 6.90
N ILE A 105 1.04 0.39 6.90
CA ILE A 105 1.73 -0.14 5.72
C ILE A 105 1.31 -1.59 5.56
N ALA A 106 0.94 -1.96 4.35
CA ALA A 106 0.63 -3.34 4.00
C ALA A 106 1.63 -3.82 2.96
N VAL A 107 2.11 -5.05 3.10
CA VAL A 107 2.98 -5.69 2.13
C VAL A 107 2.37 -7.04 1.80
N THR A 108 2.20 -7.33 0.53
CA THR A 108 1.57 -8.57 0.10
C THR A 108 2.25 -9.14 -1.13
N ASN A 109 2.31 -10.47 -1.22
CA ASN A 109 2.71 -11.18 -2.44
C ASN A 109 1.58 -12.07 -2.98
N GLY A 110 0.37 -11.92 -2.46
CA GLY A 110 -0.78 -12.72 -2.85
C GLY A 110 -0.91 -14.01 -2.06
N LEU A 111 0.17 -14.50 -1.47
CA LEU A 111 0.17 -15.71 -0.63
C LEU A 111 0.23 -15.36 0.84
N LYS A 112 0.95 -14.29 1.17
CA LYS A 112 1.04 -13.75 2.52
C LYS A 112 0.84 -12.25 2.46
N THR A 113 0.23 -11.71 3.50
CA THR A 113 0.02 -10.29 3.66
C THR A 113 0.34 -9.88 5.08
N PHE A 114 1.14 -8.84 5.21
CA PHE A 114 1.48 -8.27 6.50
C PHE A 114 0.94 -6.85 6.59
N PHE A 115 0.28 -6.55 7.70
CA PHE A 115 -0.14 -5.20 8.04
C PHE A 115 0.67 -4.75 9.24
N VAL A 116 1.25 -3.57 9.16
CA VAL A 116 1.94 -2.97 10.30
C VAL A 116 1.37 -1.58 10.55
N THR A 117 1.27 -1.23 11.81
CA THR A 117 0.71 0.04 12.25
C THR A 117 1.69 0.72 13.18
N LYS A 118 1.89 2.02 12.96
CA LYS A 118 2.78 2.83 13.78
C LYS A 118 2.06 3.25 15.06
N GLY A 119 2.69 2.96 16.19
CA GLY A 119 2.18 3.37 17.49
C GLY A 119 2.52 4.82 17.82
N GLU A 120 2.06 5.29 18.97
CA GLU A 120 2.36 6.65 19.44
C GLU A 120 3.86 6.88 19.60
N ASP A 121 4.60 5.83 19.93
CA ASP A 121 6.05 5.87 20.08
C ASP A 121 6.80 5.90 18.75
N GLY A 122 6.06 5.90 17.61
CA GLY A 122 6.66 5.91 16.29
C GLY A 122 7.17 4.55 15.82
N VAL A 123 6.92 3.49 16.57
CA VAL A 123 7.38 2.15 16.23
C VAL A 123 6.27 1.39 15.52
N PHE A 124 6.63 0.76 14.39
CA PHE A 124 5.68 -0.08 13.66
C PHE A 124 5.61 -1.46 14.28
N ARG A 125 4.39 -1.97 14.43
CA ARG A 125 4.13 -3.31 14.95
C ARG A 125 3.14 -4.03 14.07
N ALA A 126 3.26 -5.35 14.00
CA ALA A 126 2.33 -6.16 13.25
C ALA A 126 0.92 -6.01 13.84
N ALA A 127 -0.06 -5.87 12.93
CA ALA A 127 -1.46 -5.80 13.34
C ALA A 127 -1.99 -7.20 13.64
N ASP A 128 -2.82 -7.31 14.68
CA ASP A 128 -3.41 -8.58 15.09
C ASP A 128 -4.49 -9.07 14.13
N LYS A 129 -5.10 -8.15 13.40
CA LYS A 129 -6.17 -8.46 12.47
C LYS A 129 -6.12 -7.51 11.29
N ILE A 130 -6.84 -7.86 10.23
CA ILE A 130 -6.95 -7.01 9.05
C ILE A 130 -7.72 -5.74 9.44
N PRO A 131 -7.13 -4.55 9.24
CA PRO A 131 -7.81 -3.32 9.61
C PRO A 131 -8.93 -2.98 8.63
N ASP A 132 -9.99 -2.38 9.14
CA ASP A 132 -11.07 -1.83 8.34
C ASP A 132 -10.74 -0.39 7.95
N TYR A 133 -11.39 0.14 6.91
CA TYR A 133 -11.12 1.49 6.42
C TYR A 133 -11.27 2.54 7.53
N GLU A 134 -12.30 2.43 8.35
CA GLU A 134 -12.49 3.37 9.45
C GLU A 134 -11.33 3.32 10.46
N GLU A 135 -10.77 2.14 10.68
CA GLU A 135 -9.60 1.99 11.54
C GLU A 135 -8.36 2.59 10.90
N ILE A 136 -8.21 2.39 9.57
CA ILE A 136 -7.06 2.91 8.82
C ILE A 136 -7.01 4.43 8.88
N ILE A 137 -8.15 5.08 8.73
CA ILE A 137 -8.21 6.54 8.68
C ILE A 137 -8.37 7.19 10.04
N SER A 138 -8.57 6.40 11.10
CA SER A 138 -8.71 6.93 12.45
C SER A 138 -7.39 7.55 12.91
N GLN A 139 -7.47 8.76 13.46
CA GLN A 139 -6.30 9.42 14.04
C GLN A 139 -6.22 9.20 15.54
N GLU A 140 -7.20 8.52 16.11
CA GLU A 140 -7.18 8.21 17.53
C GLU A 140 -6.24 7.03 17.77
N THR A 141 -5.35 7.21 18.71
CA THR A 141 -4.48 6.13 19.13
C THR A 141 -5.26 5.23 20.05
N ARG A 142 -5.29 3.96 19.73
CA ARG A 142 -5.93 3.00 20.62
C ARG A 142 -5.05 2.72 21.81
N LYS A 143 -5.66 2.78 22.94
CA LYS A 143 -5.01 2.40 24.18
C LYS A 143 -5.03 0.89 24.35
#